data_eafac9c42d7cd9b9efdf41e8700dfbed
#
_entry.id   eafac9c42d7cd9b9efdf41e8700dfbed
#
_cell.length_a   1.000
_cell.length_b   1.000
_cell.length_c   1.000
_cell.angle_alpha   90.00
_cell.angle_beta   90.00
_cell.angle_gamma   90.00
#
_symmetry.space_group_name_H-M   'P 1'
#
loop_
_entity.id
_entity.type
_entity.pdbx_description
1 polymer ?
#
loop_
_entity_poly.entity_id
_entity_poly.type
_entity_poly.pdbx_seq_one_letter_code
_entity_poly.pdbx_strand_id
1 'polypeptide(L)'
;QIMTDGDAMKKLLEEIREIIHFVTQAVYYYRKQNYAKAHMAAMAVINIGEQYFNDAENIGFDESANLLLPIWKELLEATENGDEIQLADIYENQLMPALFEIQSCFIDALDDVPVNYWDENLKLLKEKDIVLYEKLNITEESKKREYFLNIACTGDAVLSVNTSQYGNVMLSSFINPWQEALIYADGMAEKTGNRCIILGLGMGYHAKYIALSSYFKEIVILESDLEQLRICMMYTDMRSLLSDQHIKIVFCDKVSDYTSWLKDGSGNFISVWYPSVKTMENNALRELLENYCVNISSADNLENILLYNFERNQELGDEPVENIKDRFKGKDIVIAGAGPSLDENFDYLRKISSKSDVNVVCVGKAARRLISQNINPGYIVMIDGKEGTRWQTSGIEDCGVPLIYLSTVAYNVASEYNGKRYIAYQEGIEPSKEYAEKNNLTIYQSGGSVATFAIDLAVRMECSRVICVGLDMGYIGDNTHAEGIGRKISGKKSLRKVESSSGGEIYTSKTLDIYRRWIERR
;
A
#
# COMPACT_ATOMS: atom_id res chain seq x y z
N GLN A 1 -31.12 -26.17 30.47
CA GLN A 1 -30.30 -27.09 29.71
C GLN A 1 -28.98 -27.19 30.44
N ILE A 2 -28.56 -28.36 30.90
CA ILE A 2 -27.22 -28.58 31.48
C ILE A 2 -26.27 -28.52 30.26
N MET A 3 -25.40 -27.52 30.22
CA MET A 3 -24.36 -27.44 29.20
C MET A 3 -23.42 -28.67 29.40
N THR A 4 -22.98 -29.24 28.31
CA THR A 4 -21.90 -30.25 28.36
C THR A 4 -20.58 -29.56 28.69
N ASP A 5 -19.61 -30.25 29.26
CA ASP A 5 -18.27 -29.68 29.55
C ASP A 5 -17.63 -29.09 28.31
N GLY A 6 -17.83 -29.71 27.13
CA GLY A 6 -17.35 -29.20 25.86
C GLY A 6 -18.04 -27.90 25.41
N ASP A 7 -19.35 -27.74 25.60
CA ASP A 7 -20.07 -26.50 25.26
C ASP A 7 -19.66 -25.34 26.17
N ALA A 8 -19.39 -25.63 27.46
CA ALA A 8 -18.91 -24.65 28.41
C ALA A 8 -17.49 -24.16 28.05
N MET A 9 -16.60 -25.06 27.67
CA MET A 9 -15.24 -24.70 27.20
C MET A 9 -15.26 -23.88 25.90
N LYS A 10 -16.17 -24.21 24.95
CA LYS A 10 -16.34 -23.41 23.74
C LYS A 10 -16.77 -21.99 24.08
N LYS A 11 -17.66 -21.81 25.03
CA LYS A 11 -18.09 -20.47 25.48
C LYS A 11 -16.93 -19.67 26.06
N LEU A 12 -16.11 -20.28 26.95
CA LEU A 12 -14.92 -19.62 27.51
C LEU A 12 -13.90 -19.25 26.41
N LEU A 13 -13.71 -20.11 25.41
CA LEU A 13 -12.84 -19.84 24.28
C LEU A 13 -13.32 -18.64 23.47
N GLU A 14 -14.64 -18.52 23.25
CA GLU A 14 -15.22 -17.36 22.55
C GLU A 14 -14.99 -16.07 23.36
N GLU A 15 -15.17 -16.10 24.66
CA GLU A 15 -14.93 -14.95 25.54
C GLU A 15 -13.45 -14.54 25.55
N ILE A 16 -12.51 -15.48 25.63
CA ILE A 16 -11.06 -15.21 25.51
C ILE A 16 -10.73 -14.55 24.16
N ARG A 17 -11.28 -15.05 23.07
CA ARG A 17 -11.09 -14.45 21.72
C ARG A 17 -11.63 -13.03 21.63
N GLU A 18 -12.76 -12.79 22.24
CA GLU A 18 -13.35 -11.45 22.28
C GLU A 18 -12.50 -10.50 23.13
N ILE A 19 -11.98 -10.97 24.27
CA ILE A 19 -11.02 -10.19 25.08
C ILE A 19 -9.76 -9.88 24.24
N ILE A 20 -9.17 -10.85 23.56
CA ILE A 20 -8.00 -10.68 22.69
C ILE A 20 -8.27 -9.59 21.63
N HIS A 21 -9.46 -9.61 21.04
CA HIS A 21 -9.86 -8.61 20.04
C HIS A 21 -9.88 -7.20 20.63
N PHE A 22 -10.49 -6.99 21.79
CA PHE A 22 -10.54 -5.67 22.42
C PHE A 22 -9.20 -5.25 23.01
N VAL A 23 -8.39 -6.17 23.53
CA VAL A 23 -7.01 -5.88 23.96
C VAL A 23 -6.18 -5.41 22.77
N THR A 24 -6.33 -6.05 21.61
CA THR A 24 -5.67 -5.60 20.36
C THR A 24 -6.02 -4.14 20.04
N GLN A 25 -7.30 -3.77 20.16
CA GLN A 25 -7.75 -2.39 19.93
C GLN A 25 -7.22 -1.43 21.00
N ALA A 26 -7.29 -1.82 22.27
CA ALA A 26 -6.80 -1.00 23.39
C ALA A 26 -5.31 -0.66 23.21
N VAL A 27 -4.46 -1.67 23.00
CA VAL A 27 -3.02 -1.48 22.74
C VAL A 27 -2.79 -0.52 21.59
N TYR A 28 -3.45 -0.77 20.46
CA TYR A 28 -3.28 0.06 19.26
C TYR A 28 -3.62 1.52 19.53
N TYR A 29 -4.76 1.80 20.15
CA TYR A 29 -5.21 3.17 20.40
C TYR A 29 -4.43 3.86 21.53
N TYR A 30 -4.00 3.15 22.59
CA TYR A 30 -3.09 3.71 23.60
C TYR A 30 -1.75 4.12 22.97
N ARG A 31 -1.12 3.25 22.15
CA ARG A 31 0.13 3.56 21.44
C ARG A 31 0.00 4.73 20.46
N LYS A 32 -1.21 4.93 19.91
CA LYS A 32 -1.54 6.10 19.08
C LYS A 32 -1.97 7.33 19.86
N GLN A 33 -2.01 7.27 21.17
CA GLN A 33 -2.49 8.35 22.04
C GLN A 33 -3.96 8.77 21.74
N ASN A 34 -4.74 7.87 21.17
CA ASN A 34 -6.18 8.06 21.01
C ASN A 34 -6.91 7.47 22.23
N TYR A 35 -6.79 8.16 23.35
CA TYR A 35 -7.26 7.67 24.64
C TYR A 35 -8.77 7.44 24.70
N ALA A 36 -9.56 8.21 23.98
CA ALA A 36 -11.02 8.00 23.93
C ALA A 36 -11.38 6.61 23.37
N LYS A 37 -10.79 6.22 22.23
CA LYS A 37 -11.01 4.90 21.64
C LYS A 37 -10.34 3.78 22.48
N ALA A 38 -9.17 4.07 23.05
CA ALA A 38 -8.47 3.13 23.91
C ALA A 38 -9.30 2.77 25.16
N HIS A 39 -9.86 3.77 25.84
CA HIS A 39 -10.72 3.54 27.02
C HIS A 39 -12.01 2.79 26.65
N MET A 40 -12.62 3.04 25.50
CA MET A 40 -13.78 2.27 25.07
C MET A 40 -13.43 0.77 24.90
N ALA A 41 -12.30 0.47 24.27
CA ALA A 41 -11.83 -0.90 24.13
C ALA A 41 -11.47 -1.51 25.48
N ALA A 42 -10.79 -0.78 26.35
CA ALA A 42 -10.44 -1.22 27.70
C ALA A 42 -11.67 -1.53 28.56
N MET A 43 -12.72 -0.72 28.49
CA MET A 43 -14.00 -1.00 29.15
C MET A 43 -14.63 -2.32 28.66
N ALA A 44 -14.57 -2.59 27.37
CA ALA A 44 -15.06 -3.86 26.82
C ALA A 44 -14.24 -5.05 27.37
N VAL A 45 -12.90 -4.91 27.44
CA VAL A 45 -12.03 -5.93 28.05
C VAL A 45 -12.45 -6.22 29.48
N ILE A 46 -12.70 -5.18 30.29
CA ILE A 46 -13.10 -5.35 31.68
C ILE A 46 -14.46 -6.05 31.79
N ASN A 47 -15.46 -5.62 31.03
CA ASN A 47 -16.80 -6.20 31.09
C ASN A 47 -16.83 -7.66 30.67
N ILE A 48 -16.13 -8.02 29.60
CA ILE A 48 -16.06 -9.41 29.12
C ILE A 48 -15.22 -10.25 30.08
N GLY A 49 -14.15 -9.68 30.63
CA GLY A 49 -13.33 -10.34 31.63
C GLY A 49 -14.10 -10.68 32.90
N GLU A 50 -14.95 -9.78 33.39
CA GLU A 50 -15.84 -10.08 34.52
C GLU A 50 -16.79 -11.25 34.21
N GLN A 51 -17.34 -11.29 33.00
CA GLN A 51 -18.17 -12.39 32.55
C GLN A 51 -17.36 -13.70 32.49
N TYR A 52 -16.18 -13.65 31.89
CA TYR A 52 -15.27 -14.79 31.79
C TYR A 52 -14.93 -15.39 33.19
N PHE A 53 -14.58 -14.53 34.15
CA PHE A 53 -14.28 -15.01 35.54
C PHE A 53 -15.48 -15.70 36.16
N ASN A 54 -16.67 -15.14 36.03
CA ASN A 54 -17.91 -15.73 36.54
C ASN A 54 -18.22 -17.09 35.88
N ASP A 55 -18.04 -17.19 34.56
CA ASP A 55 -18.32 -18.40 33.81
C ASP A 55 -17.26 -19.48 34.10
N ALA A 56 -15.98 -19.12 34.24
CA ALA A 56 -14.89 -20.01 34.58
C ALA A 56 -15.07 -20.60 36.01
N GLU A 57 -15.47 -19.79 36.99
CA GLU A 57 -15.78 -20.23 38.35
C GLU A 57 -16.95 -21.23 38.37
N ASN A 58 -18.01 -20.93 37.61
CA ASN A 58 -19.22 -21.79 37.55
C ASN A 58 -18.96 -23.21 37.02
N ILE A 59 -17.92 -23.37 36.19
CA ILE A 59 -17.54 -24.69 35.61
C ILE A 59 -16.29 -25.30 36.26
N GLY A 60 -15.72 -24.63 37.28
CA GLY A 60 -14.55 -25.11 37.99
C GLY A 60 -13.23 -25.03 37.22
N PHE A 61 -13.10 -24.06 36.33
CA PHE A 61 -11.89 -23.80 35.51
C PHE A 61 -11.01 -22.72 36.14
N ASP A 62 -10.62 -22.93 37.43
CA ASP A 62 -9.96 -21.92 38.25
C ASP A 62 -8.51 -21.60 37.82
N GLU A 63 -7.82 -22.50 37.10
CA GLU A 63 -6.42 -22.31 36.72
C GLU A 63 -6.24 -21.12 35.82
N SER A 64 -7.09 -20.95 34.81
CA SER A 64 -7.04 -19.82 33.89
C SER A 64 -7.39 -18.49 34.54
N ALA A 65 -8.37 -18.50 35.44
CA ALA A 65 -8.74 -17.35 36.25
C ALA A 65 -7.58 -16.91 37.17
N ASN A 66 -6.90 -17.84 37.79
CA ASN A 66 -5.74 -17.58 38.66
C ASN A 66 -4.56 -16.95 37.90
N LEU A 67 -4.35 -17.28 36.63
CA LEU A 67 -3.33 -16.68 35.79
C LEU A 67 -3.64 -15.20 35.48
N LEU A 68 -4.91 -14.86 35.24
CA LEU A 68 -5.33 -13.51 34.86
C LEU A 68 -5.51 -12.57 36.06
N LEU A 69 -5.89 -13.05 37.23
CA LEU A 69 -6.19 -12.23 38.41
C LEU A 69 -5.10 -11.23 38.81
N PRO A 70 -3.80 -11.59 38.87
CA PRO A 70 -2.74 -10.62 39.16
C PRO A 70 -2.66 -9.50 38.15
N ILE A 71 -2.77 -9.83 36.85
CA ILE A 71 -2.72 -8.87 35.73
C ILE A 71 -3.92 -7.93 35.82
N TRP A 72 -5.10 -8.47 36.13
CA TRP A 72 -6.32 -7.67 36.30
C TRP A 72 -6.21 -6.64 37.44
N LYS A 73 -5.56 -7.00 38.54
CA LYS A 73 -5.30 -6.04 39.64
C LYS A 73 -4.39 -4.90 39.21
N GLU A 74 -3.30 -5.23 38.51
CA GLU A 74 -2.41 -4.19 37.98
C GLU A 74 -3.11 -3.28 36.97
N LEU A 75 -4.01 -3.81 36.12
CA LEU A 75 -4.82 -3.01 35.20
C LEU A 75 -5.75 -2.05 35.94
N LEU A 76 -6.40 -2.50 37.01
CA LEU A 76 -7.27 -1.65 37.82
C LEU A 76 -6.49 -0.52 38.50
N GLU A 77 -5.34 -0.85 39.10
CA GLU A 77 -4.45 0.14 39.72
C GLU A 77 -3.94 1.19 38.70
N ALA A 78 -3.50 0.75 37.53
CA ALA A 78 -3.07 1.66 36.46
C ALA A 78 -4.22 2.53 35.93
N THR A 79 -5.44 1.99 35.87
CA THR A 79 -6.66 2.73 35.49
C THR A 79 -6.99 3.80 36.52
N GLU A 80 -6.95 3.49 37.81
CA GLU A 80 -7.19 4.44 38.90
C GLU A 80 -6.15 5.57 38.91
N ASN A 81 -4.90 5.25 38.58
CA ASN A 81 -3.81 6.24 38.49
C ASN A 81 -3.82 7.05 37.20
N GLY A 82 -4.61 6.69 36.20
CA GLY A 82 -4.63 7.33 34.89
C GLY A 82 -3.31 7.20 34.12
N ASP A 83 -2.57 6.10 34.34
CA ASP A 83 -1.29 5.85 33.65
C ASP A 83 -1.51 5.10 32.33
N GLU A 84 -1.77 5.86 31.27
CA GLU A 84 -2.05 5.37 29.93
C GLU A 84 -0.89 4.57 29.31
N ILE A 85 0.35 4.88 29.69
CA ILE A 85 1.54 4.17 29.21
C ILE A 85 1.62 2.82 29.90
N GLN A 86 1.44 2.79 31.21
CA GLN A 86 1.44 1.56 31.98
C GLN A 86 0.29 0.63 31.54
N LEU A 87 -0.90 1.18 31.27
CA LEU A 87 -2.02 0.42 30.73
C LEU A 87 -1.65 -0.26 29.40
N ALA A 88 -1.07 0.48 28.47
CA ALA A 88 -0.61 -0.09 27.21
C ALA A 88 0.41 -1.22 27.42
N ASP A 89 1.37 -1.01 28.33
CA ASP A 89 2.41 -2.01 28.63
C ASP A 89 1.84 -3.29 29.27
N ILE A 90 0.87 -3.16 30.19
CA ILE A 90 0.20 -4.32 30.81
C ILE A 90 -0.60 -5.09 29.76
N TYR A 91 -1.40 -4.39 28.94
CA TYR A 91 -2.18 -5.02 27.89
C TYR A 91 -1.30 -5.80 26.90
N GLU A 92 -0.21 -5.17 26.43
CA GLU A 92 0.65 -5.73 25.37
C GLU A 92 1.59 -6.82 25.89
N ASN A 93 2.22 -6.60 27.05
CA ASN A 93 3.33 -7.45 27.51
C ASN A 93 2.94 -8.46 28.58
N GLN A 94 1.75 -8.32 29.20
CA GLN A 94 1.29 -9.24 30.24
C GLN A 94 -0.03 -9.92 29.85
N LEU A 95 -1.09 -9.14 29.59
CA LEU A 95 -2.42 -9.71 29.36
C LEU A 95 -2.50 -10.48 28.05
N MET A 96 -2.02 -9.90 26.93
CA MET A 96 -2.07 -10.57 25.63
C MET A 96 -1.34 -11.91 25.60
N PRO A 97 -0.10 -12.05 26.11
CA PRO A 97 0.57 -13.35 26.22
C PRO A 97 -0.18 -14.36 27.09
N ALA A 98 -0.73 -13.94 28.24
CA ALA A 98 -1.50 -14.81 29.11
C ALA A 98 -2.78 -15.32 28.44
N LEU A 99 -3.48 -14.46 27.69
CA LEU A 99 -4.66 -14.84 26.91
C LEU A 99 -4.31 -15.85 25.80
N PHE A 100 -3.17 -15.69 25.13
CA PHE A 100 -2.71 -16.66 24.13
C PHE A 100 -2.40 -18.02 24.75
N GLU A 101 -1.81 -18.06 25.93
CA GLU A 101 -1.53 -19.29 26.66
C GLU A 101 -2.84 -20.02 27.05
N ILE A 102 -3.79 -19.30 27.64
CA ILE A 102 -5.10 -19.87 28.01
C ILE A 102 -5.84 -20.37 26.76
N GLN A 103 -5.85 -19.58 25.70
CA GLN A 103 -6.50 -19.97 24.46
C GLN A 103 -5.88 -21.24 23.87
N SER A 104 -4.56 -21.40 23.90
CA SER A 104 -3.88 -22.60 23.41
C SER A 104 -4.33 -23.84 24.21
N CYS A 105 -4.47 -23.72 25.53
CA CYS A 105 -4.98 -24.83 26.37
C CYS A 105 -6.41 -25.22 25.99
N PHE A 106 -7.29 -24.26 25.71
CA PHE A 106 -8.66 -24.55 25.26
C PHE A 106 -8.69 -25.20 23.87
N ILE A 107 -7.87 -24.69 22.93
CA ILE A 107 -7.77 -25.25 21.57
C ILE A 107 -7.31 -26.71 21.63
N ASP A 108 -6.30 -27.00 22.41
CA ASP A 108 -5.77 -28.36 22.55
C ASP A 108 -6.79 -29.34 23.18
N ALA A 109 -7.71 -28.81 23.97
CA ALA A 109 -8.77 -29.60 24.62
C ALA A 109 -10.04 -29.77 23.76
N LEU A 110 -10.20 -28.98 22.72
CA LEU A 110 -11.36 -28.99 21.83
C LEU A 110 -10.96 -29.50 20.44
N ASP A 111 -11.60 -30.58 19.99
CA ASP A 111 -11.35 -31.16 18.65
C ASP A 111 -11.94 -30.33 17.49
N ASP A 112 -12.74 -29.30 17.78
CA ASP A 112 -13.53 -28.52 16.79
C ASP A 112 -12.97 -27.09 16.61
N VAL A 113 -11.74 -27.01 16.11
CA VAL A 113 -11.07 -25.75 15.81
C VAL A 113 -10.43 -25.85 14.41
N PRO A 114 -10.64 -24.87 13.51
CA PRO A 114 -11.35 -23.58 13.67
C PRO A 114 -12.87 -23.71 13.73
N VAL A 115 -13.52 -22.73 14.37
CA VAL A 115 -14.99 -22.67 14.44
C VAL A 115 -15.56 -22.54 13.02
N ASN A 116 -16.59 -23.34 12.73
CA ASN A 116 -17.25 -23.33 11.42
C ASN A 116 -18.53 -22.47 11.47
N TYR A 117 -18.56 -21.41 10.69
CA TYR A 117 -19.67 -20.46 10.58
C TYR A 117 -20.52 -20.65 9.31
N TRP A 118 -20.35 -21.76 8.59
CA TRP A 118 -20.94 -21.96 7.26
C TRP A 118 -22.45 -21.78 7.24
N ASP A 119 -23.15 -22.46 8.13
CA ASP A 119 -24.61 -22.46 8.13
C ASP A 119 -25.19 -21.08 8.47
N GLU A 120 -24.63 -20.40 9.47
CA GLU A 120 -25.04 -19.06 9.89
C GLU A 120 -24.79 -18.03 8.79
N ASN A 121 -23.59 -18.03 8.23
CA ASN A 121 -23.23 -17.11 7.17
C ASN A 121 -24.07 -17.35 5.90
N LEU A 122 -24.27 -18.60 5.49
CA LEU A 122 -25.08 -18.92 4.32
C LEU A 122 -26.55 -18.58 4.49
N LYS A 123 -27.09 -18.71 5.68
CA LYS A 123 -28.48 -18.31 5.98
C LYS A 123 -28.66 -16.81 5.70
N LEU A 124 -27.77 -15.96 6.20
CA LEU A 124 -27.83 -14.52 5.96
C LEU A 124 -27.54 -14.17 4.49
N LEU A 125 -26.57 -14.84 3.87
CA LEU A 125 -26.26 -14.61 2.47
C LEU A 125 -27.43 -14.97 1.55
N LYS A 126 -28.16 -16.05 1.83
CA LYS A 126 -29.33 -16.45 1.06
C LYS A 126 -30.43 -15.40 1.07
N GLU A 127 -30.63 -14.74 2.22
CA GLU A 127 -31.58 -13.65 2.36
C GLU A 127 -31.14 -12.38 1.63
N LYS A 128 -29.83 -12.13 1.58
CA LYS A 128 -29.23 -10.92 1.04
C LYS A 128 -28.92 -11.00 -0.46
N ASP A 129 -28.32 -12.10 -0.91
CA ASP A 129 -27.90 -12.33 -2.31
C ASP A 129 -28.04 -13.82 -2.67
N ILE A 130 -29.18 -14.17 -3.23
CA ILE A 130 -29.49 -15.54 -3.65
C ILE A 130 -28.56 -16.03 -4.77
N VAL A 131 -28.09 -15.14 -5.64
CA VAL A 131 -27.23 -15.49 -6.77
C VAL A 131 -25.84 -15.90 -6.27
N LEU A 132 -25.28 -15.14 -5.35
CA LEU A 132 -23.99 -15.47 -4.74
C LEU A 132 -24.11 -16.72 -3.87
N TYR A 133 -25.20 -16.88 -3.12
CA TYR A 133 -25.50 -18.08 -2.35
C TYR A 133 -25.52 -19.34 -3.24
N GLU A 134 -26.21 -19.30 -4.39
CA GLU A 134 -26.26 -20.43 -5.33
C GLU A 134 -24.87 -20.76 -5.89
N LYS A 135 -24.07 -19.76 -6.24
CA LYS A 135 -22.68 -19.95 -6.69
C LYS A 135 -21.81 -20.63 -5.65
N LEU A 136 -21.91 -20.25 -4.38
CA LEU A 136 -21.12 -20.86 -3.31
C LEU A 136 -21.54 -22.31 -3.01
N ASN A 137 -22.80 -22.66 -3.24
CA ASN A 137 -23.29 -24.02 -3.02
C ASN A 137 -22.98 -25.00 -4.16
N ILE A 138 -22.62 -24.52 -5.34
CA ILE A 138 -22.19 -25.40 -6.45
C ILE A 138 -20.79 -25.91 -6.12
N THR A 139 -20.70 -27.17 -5.76
CA THR A 139 -19.43 -27.89 -5.58
C THR A 139 -18.86 -28.26 -6.96
N GLU A 140 -18.16 -27.33 -7.59
CA GLU A 140 -17.24 -27.70 -8.65
C GLU A 140 -15.89 -28.00 -7.99
N GLU A 141 -15.45 -29.26 -8.06
CA GLU A 141 -14.10 -29.67 -7.71
C GLU A 141 -13.08 -29.13 -8.72
N SER A 142 -12.89 -27.83 -8.78
CA SER A 142 -11.77 -27.29 -9.56
C SER A 142 -10.54 -27.16 -8.64
N LYS A 143 -9.88 -28.27 -8.37
CA LYS A 143 -8.57 -28.33 -7.69
C LYS A 143 -7.46 -27.74 -8.57
N LYS A 144 -7.51 -26.46 -8.83
CA LYS A 144 -6.43 -25.76 -9.56
C LYS A 144 -5.41 -25.10 -8.62
N ARG A 145 -5.75 -24.90 -7.37
CA ARG A 145 -4.93 -24.19 -6.39
C ARG A 145 -4.88 -24.89 -5.05
N GLU A 146 -3.78 -24.65 -4.33
CA GLU A 146 -3.60 -25.13 -2.97
C GLU A 146 -3.89 -23.99 -2.00
N TYR A 147 -4.86 -24.22 -1.12
CA TYR A 147 -5.26 -23.35 -0.04
C TYR A 147 -4.85 -23.98 1.26
N PHE A 148 -4.15 -23.24 2.13
CA PHE A 148 -3.69 -23.72 3.42
C PHE A 148 -4.37 -22.90 4.51
N LEU A 149 -5.34 -23.53 5.17
CA LEU A 149 -5.99 -22.97 6.35
C LEU A 149 -5.06 -23.15 7.56
N ASN A 150 -4.83 -22.10 8.31
CA ASN A 150 -4.05 -22.08 9.53
C ASN A 150 -4.82 -21.33 10.62
N ILE A 151 -4.37 -21.46 11.86
CA ILE A 151 -4.89 -20.71 13.01
C ILE A 151 -3.83 -19.71 13.44
N ALA A 152 -4.20 -18.43 13.53
CA ALA A 152 -3.33 -17.39 14.06
C ALA A 152 -3.11 -17.53 15.57
N CYS A 153 -2.13 -16.84 16.12
CA CYS A 153 -1.91 -16.81 17.58
C CYS A 153 -3.14 -16.27 18.33
N THR A 154 -3.99 -15.49 17.68
CA THR A 154 -5.28 -15.01 18.20
C THR A 154 -6.40 -16.06 18.15
N GLY A 155 -6.15 -17.28 17.63
CA GLY A 155 -7.14 -18.32 17.44
C GLY A 155 -8.03 -18.15 16.20
N ASP A 156 -7.85 -17.10 15.44
CA ASP A 156 -8.61 -16.82 14.24
C ASP A 156 -8.08 -17.60 13.04
N ALA A 157 -8.99 -17.97 12.14
CA ALA A 157 -8.63 -18.65 10.90
C ALA A 157 -7.90 -17.70 9.95
N VAL A 158 -6.73 -18.09 9.46
CA VAL A 158 -5.98 -17.38 8.45
C VAL A 158 -5.69 -18.29 7.27
N LEU A 159 -5.70 -17.72 6.07
CA LEU A 159 -5.56 -18.46 4.83
C LEU A 159 -4.29 -18.04 4.12
N SER A 160 -3.55 -19.02 3.60
CA SER A 160 -2.52 -18.78 2.60
C SER A 160 -2.82 -19.55 1.32
N VAL A 161 -2.43 -18.95 0.20
CA VAL A 161 -2.72 -19.45 -1.15
C VAL A 161 -1.42 -19.62 -1.91
N ASN A 162 -1.19 -20.80 -2.46
CA ASN A 162 -0.02 -21.05 -3.31
C ASN A 162 -0.25 -20.47 -4.70
N THR A 163 0.66 -19.61 -5.14
CA THR A 163 0.61 -18.94 -6.45
C THR A 163 1.86 -19.24 -7.25
N SER A 164 1.73 -19.33 -8.57
CA SER A 164 2.88 -19.56 -9.45
C SER A 164 3.90 -18.44 -9.47
N GLN A 165 3.45 -17.18 -9.23
CA GLN A 165 4.29 -15.99 -9.32
C GLN A 165 4.92 -15.58 -8.00
N TYR A 166 4.18 -15.69 -6.88
CA TYR A 166 4.61 -15.18 -5.57
C TYR A 166 4.86 -16.29 -4.54
N GLY A 167 4.69 -17.58 -4.95
CA GLY A 167 4.74 -18.70 -4.01
C GLY A 167 3.55 -18.65 -3.04
N ASN A 168 3.77 -19.04 -1.80
CA ASN A 168 2.74 -19.04 -0.77
C ASN A 168 2.47 -17.61 -0.27
N VAL A 169 1.28 -17.08 -0.55
CA VAL A 169 0.82 -15.74 -0.16
C VAL A 169 -0.14 -15.86 1.01
N MET A 170 0.19 -15.26 2.14
CA MET A 170 -0.72 -15.14 3.28
C MET A 170 -1.71 -14.00 3.05
N LEU A 171 -3.00 -14.28 3.27
CA LEU A 171 -4.08 -13.31 3.11
C LEU A 171 -4.29 -12.43 4.35
N SER A 172 -3.77 -12.86 5.50
CA SER A 172 -3.81 -12.11 6.76
C SER A 172 -2.62 -12.52 7.64
N SER A 173 -2.29 -11.71 8.65
CA SER A 173 -1.23 -11.97 9.61
C SER A 173 -1.45 -13.29 10.36
N PHE A 174 -0.41 -14.11 10.44
CA PHE A 174 -0.42 -15.32 11.25
C PHE A 174 -0.34 -15.06 12.76
N ILE A 175 0.13 -13.89 13.16
CA ILE A 175 0.24 -13.52 14.57
C ILE A 175 -1.09 -12.93 15.06
N ASN A 176 -1.52 -11.83 14.43
CA ASN A 176 -2.74 -11.13 14.82
C ASN A 176 -3.40 -10.48 13.57
N PRO A 177 -4.35 -11.19 12.94
CA PRO A 177 -5.04 -10.68 11.75
C PRO A 177 -5.91 -9.44 12.05
N TRP A 178 -6.38 -9.29 13.30
CA TRP A 178 -7.16 -8.13 13.73
C TRP A 178 -6.29 -6.88 13.85
N GLN A 179 -5.08 -7.00 14.37
CA GLN A 179 -4.15 -5.86 14.45
C GLN A 179 -3.75 -5.37 13.05
N GLU A 180 -3.45 -6.29 12.14
CA GLU A 180 -3.16 -5.96 10.74
C GLU A 180 -4.35 -5.25 10.08
N ALA A 181 -5.55 -5.78 10.27
CA ALA A 181 -6.78 -5.22 9.74
C ALA A 181 -7.10 -3.83 10.32
N LEU A 182 -6.85 -3.63 11.61
CA LEU A 182 -7.05 -2.36 12.29
C LEU A 182 -6.08 -1.28 11.79
N ILE A 183 -4.79 -1.62 11.67
CA ILE A 183 -3.77 -0.73 11.10
C ILE A 183 -4.15 -0.31 9.67
N TYR A 184 -4.60 -1.27 8.87
CA TYR A 184 -5.03 -1.01 7.50
C TYR A 184 -6.27 -0.10 7.45
N ALA A 185 -7.29 -0.41 8.26
CA ALA A 185 -8.53 0.33 8.30
C ALA A 185 -8.40 1.74 8.91
N ASP A 186 -7.38 1.99 9.72
CA ASP A 186 -7.14 3.31 10.31
C ASP A 186 -6.90 4.39 9.24
N GLY A 187 -6.26 4.02 8.12
CA GLY A 187 -6.17 4.91 6.96
C GLY A 187 -7.52 5.26 6.30
N MET A 188 -8.58 4.53 6.65
CA MET A 188 -9.96 4.71 6.17
C MET A 188 -10.87 5.29 7.25
N ALA A 189 -10.39 5.37 8.50
CA ALA A 189 -11.17 5.85 9.63
C ALA A 189 -11.66 7.28 9.38
N GLU A 190 -12.92 7.53 9.78
CA GLU A 190 -13.58 8.84 9.65
C GLU A 190 -13.81 9.33 8.20
N LYS A 191 -13.38 8.59 7.18
CA LYS A 191 -13.69 8.94 5.81
C LYS A 191 -15.19 8.78 5.53
N THR A 192 -15.71 9.74 4.79
CA THR A 192 -17.13 9.80 4.40
C THR A 192 -17.24 9.85 2.88
N GLY A 193 -18.35 9.38 2.36
CA GLY A 193 -18.58 9.44 0.91
C GLY A 193 -19.82 8.66 0.49
N ASN A 194 -20.07 8.66 -0.80
CA ASN A 194 -21.20 7.90 -1.32
C ASN A 194 -20.91 6.40 -1.31
N ARG A 195 -19.70 6.00 -1.71
CA ARG A 195 -19.35 4.58 -1.82
C ARG A 195 -17.88 4.33 -1.47
N CYS A 196 -17.61 3.23 -0.75
CA CYS A 196 -16.29 2.63 -0.62
C CYS A 196 -16.25 1.31 -1.41
N ILE A 197 -15.24 1.12 -2.25
CA ILE A 197 -15.02 -0.13 -2.98
C ILE A 197 -13.78 -0.79 -2.39
N ILE A 198 -13.95 -1.98 -1.81
CA ILE A 198 -12.87 -2.78 -1.26
C ILE A 198 -12.50 -3.85 -2.29
N LEU A 199 -11.26 -3.84 -2.74
CA LEU A 199 -10.73 -4.80 -3.71
C LEU A 199 -10.01 -5.94 -2.97
N GLY A 200 -10.65 -7.12 -2.94
CA GLY A 200 -10.22 -8.32 -2.23
C GLY A 200 -10.80 -8.42 -0.82
N LEU A 201 -11.50 -9.51 -0.55
CA LEU A 201 -12.07 -9.82 0.76
C LEU A 201 -11.04 -10.46 1.70
N GLY A 202 -10.13 -11.30 1.19
CA GLY A 202 -9.25 -12.11 2.03
C GLY A 202 -10.06 -12.98 2.99
N MET A 203 -9.75 -12.86 4.29
CA MET A 203 -10.54 -13.46 5.37
C MET A 203 -11.54 -12.48 6.02
N GLY A 204 -11.74 -11.29 5.42
CA GLY A 204 -12.77 -10.34 5.84
C GLY A 204 -12.43 -9.42 7.02
N TYR A 205 -11.32 -9.61 7.72
CA TYR A 205 -10.97 -8.85 8.93
C TYR A 205 -10.88 -7.34 8.67
N HIS A 206 -10.19 -6.92 7.62
CA HIS A 206 -10.05 -5.52 7.24
C HIS A 206 -11.38 -4.89 6.80
N ALA A 207 -12.23 -5.65 6.11
CA ALA A 207 -13.53 -5.17 5.67
C ALA A 207 -14.46 -4.88 6.86
N LYS A 208 -14.39 -5.70 7.93
CA LYS A 208 -15.14 -5.47 9.17
C LYS A 208 -14.74 -4.16 9.85
N TYR A 209 -13.43 -3.89 9.98
CA TYR A 209 -12.97 -2.63 10.58
C TYR A 209 -13.31 -1.41 9.73
N ILE A 210 -13.21 -1.51 8.40
CA ILE A 210 -13.64 -0.42 7.51
C ILE A 210 -15.12 -0.14 7.70
N ALA A 211 -15.95 -1.17 7.77
CA ALA A 211 -17.40 -1.04 7.99
C ALA A 211 -17.72 -0.35 9.33
N LEU A 212 -16.95 -0.65 10.38
CA LEU A 212 -17.14 -0.07 11.72
C LEU A 212 -16.60 1.34 11.88
N SER A 213 -15.54 1.71 11.16
CA SER A 213 -14.77 2.94 11.38
C SER A 213 -15.00 4.03 10.33
N SER A 214 -15.71 3.74 9.23
CA SER A 214 -15.97 4.68 8.15
C SER A 214 -17.47 5.03 8.05
N TYR A 215 -17.78 6.13 7.33
CA TYR A 215 -19.16 6.64 7.20
C TYR A 215 -19.58 6.69 5.73
N PHE A 216 -19.38 5.59 5.00
CA PHE A 216 -19.85 5.48 3.61
C PHE A 216 -21.32 5.06 3.55
N LYS A 217 -22.05 5.60 2.56
CA LYS A 217 -23.46 5.19 2.33
C LYS A 217 -23.58 3.78 1.77
N GLU A 218 -22.54 3.31 1.09
CA GLU A 218 -22.47 1.96 0.53
C GLU A 218 -21.01 1.47 0.59
N ILE A 219 -20.81 0.22 0.99
CA ILE A 219 -19.53 -0.47 0.93
C ILE A 219 -19.68 -1.67 0.00
N VAL A 220 -18.87 -1.73 -1.05
CA VAL A 220 -18.87 -2.83 -2.02
C VAL A 220 -17.56 -3.57 -1.95
N ILE A 221 -17.59 -4.85 -1.65
CA ILE A 221 -16.43 -5.71 -1.54
C ILE A 221 -16.37 -6.58 -2.81
N LEU A 222 -15.34 -6.42 -3.62
CA LEU A 222 -15.14 -7.21 -4.84
C LEU A 222 -14.19 -8.36 -4.54
N GLU A 223 -14.64 -9.59 -4.82
CA GLU A 223 -13.83 -10.80 -4.70
C GLU A 223 -13.83 -11.58 -6.02
N SER A 224 -12.66 -12.09 -6.40
CA SER A 224 -12.45 -12.80 -7.67
C SER A 224 -12.20 -14.30 -7.51
N ASP A 225 -12.00 -14.77 -6.29
CA ASP A 225 -11.71 -16.16 -5.97
C ASP A 225 -12.88 -16.77 -5.18
N LEU A 226 -13.66 -17.61 -5.85
CA LEU A 226 -14.86 -18.20 -5.26
C LEU A 226 -14.53 -19.21 -4.15
N GLU A 227 -13.42 -19.94 -4.27
CA GLU A 227 -13.01 -20.90 -3.27
C GLU A 227 -12.46 -20.21 -2.02
N GLN A 228 -11.67 -19.13 -2.20
CA GLN A 228 -11.25 -18.27 -1.10
C GLN A 228 -12.48 -17.68 -0.36
N LEU A 229 -13.49 -17.21 -1.10
CA LEU A 229 -14.73 -16.71 -0.52
C LEU A 229 -15.46 -17.82 0.26
N ARG A 230 -15.51 -19.05 -0.26
CA ARG A 230 -16.11 -20.21 0.42
C ARG A 230 -15.37 -20.49 1.74
N ILE A 231 -14.05 -20.53 1.73
CA ILE A 231 -13.24 -20.75 2.94
C ILE A 231 -13.45 -19.61 3.95
N CYS A 232 -13.52 -18.37 3.49
CA CYS A 232 -13.85 -17.23 4.34
C CYS A 232 -15.23 -17.40 5.00
N MET A 233 -16.26 -17.79 4.23
CA MET A 233 -17.61 -18.05 4.77
C MET A 233 -17.66 -19.23 5.75
N MET A 234 -16.78 -20.23 5.59
CA MET A 234 -16.68 -21.36 6.52
C MET A 234 -16.03 -20.96 7.86
N TYR A 235 -14.96 -20.19 7.82
CA TYR A 235 -14.07 -20.05 8.97
C TYR A 235 -13.93 -18.63 9.51
N THR A 236 -14.70 -17.69 8.99
CA THR A 236 -14.80 -16.34 9.54
C THR A 236 -16.26 -16.00 9.82
N ASP A 237 -16.52 -15.44 10.99
CA ASP A 237 -17.85 -14.91 11.31
C ASP A 237 -18.16 -13.68 10.44
N MET A 238 -18.94 -13.87 9.39
CA MET A 238 -19.31 -12.81 8.44
C MET A 238 -20.65 -12.14 8.75
N ARG A 239 -21.30 -12.51 9.87
CA ARG A 239 -22.67 -12.04 10.21
C ARG A 239 -22.79 -10.53 10.25
N SER A 240 -21.80 -9.81 10.78
CA SER A 240 -21.81 -8.34 10.84
C SER A 240 -21.81 -7.69 9.44
N LEU A 241 -21.06 -8.24 8.49
CA LEU A 241 -21.04 -7.73 7.11
C LEU A 241 -22.28 -8.17 6.32
N LEU A 242 -22.80 -9.37 6.57
CA LEU A 242 -23.93 -9.92 5.84
C LEU A 242 -25.27 -9.32 6.29
N SER A 243 -25.43 -8.97 7.55
CA SER A 243 -26.68 -8.35 8.06
C SER A 243 -26.78 -6.85 7.75
N ASP A 244 -25.69 -6.17 7.46
CA ASP A 244 -25.68 -4.75 7.13
C ASP A 244 -26.16 -4.52 5.67
N GLN A 245 -27.24 -3.75 5.50
CA GLN A 245 -27.82 -3.45 4.19
C GLN A 245 -26.98 -2.52 3.32
N HIS A 246 -26.04 -1.79 3.92
CA HIS A 246 -25.14 -0.88 3.21
C HIS A 246 -23.92 -1.60 2.63
N ILE A 247 -23.69 -2.85 3.00
CA ILE A 247 -22.54 -3.65 2.56
C ILE A 247 -22.97 -4.66 1.51
N LYS A 248 -22.20 -4.77 0.43
CA LYS A 248 -22.39 -5.78 -0.62
C LYS A 248 -21.11 -6.54 -0.87
N ILE A 249 -21.18 -7.86 -0.99
CA ILE A 249 -20.10 -8.72 -1.45
C ILE A 249 -20.44 -9.14 -2.88
N VAL A 250 -19.54 -8.83 -3.82
CA VAL A 250 -19.75 -9.08 -5.24
C VAL A 250 -18.65 -9.99 -5.76
N PHE A 251 -19.02 -11.17 -6.23
CA PHE A 251 -18.09 -12.03 -6.95
C PHE A 251 -17.97 -11.60 -8.41
N CYS A 252 -16.75 -11.28 -8.84
CA CYS A 252 -16.44 -10.93 -10.21
C CYS A 252 -14.98 -11.31 -10.55
N ASP A 253 -14.80 -12.06 -11.62
CA ASP A 253 -13.52 -12.60 -12.07
C ASP A 253 -13.02 -12.00 -13.39
N LYS A 254 -13.78 -11.05 -13.98
CA LYS A 254 -13.49 -10.43 -15.27
C LYS A 254 -12.95 -9.02 -15.12
N VAL A 255 -11.98 -8.68 -15.97
CA VAL A 255 -11.42 -7.31 -16.05
C VAL A 255 -12.49 -6.26 -16.34
N SER A 256 -13.50 -6.59 -17.19
CA SER A 256 -14.60 -5.67 -17.52
C SER A 256 -15.41 -5.25 -16.30
N ASP A 257 -15.65 -6.20 -15.39
CA ASP A 257 -16.46 -5.97 -14.21
C ASP A 257 -15.75 -5.04 -13.24
N TYR A 258 -14.47 -5.34 -12.94
CA TYR A 258 -13.63 -4.43 -12.13
C TYR A 258 -13.49 -3.06 -12.77
N THR A 259 -13.27 -2.99 -14.08
CA THR A 259 -13.14 -1.70 -14.78
C THR A 259 -14.41 -0.88 -14.67
N SER A 260 -15.59 -1.49 -14.70
CA SER A 260 -16.85 -0.78 -14.53
C SER A 260 -16.99 -0.18 -13.14
N TRP A 261 -16.61 -0.93 -12.08
CA TRP A 261 -16.60 -0.42 -10.71
C TRP A 261 -15.58 0.71 -10.49
N LEU A 262 -14.40 0.62 -11.13
CA LEU A 262 -13.33 1.62 -11.00
C LEU A 262 -13.59 2.91 -11.79
N LYS A 263 -14.37 2.84 -12.88
CA LYS A 263 -14.70 4.01 -13.72
C LYS A 263 -15.83 4.88 -13.18
N ASP A 264 -16.68 4.37 -12.34
CA ASP A 264 -17.86 5.07 -11.78
C ASP A 264 -17.49 6.13 -10.71
N GLY A 265 -16.43 6.82 -10.93
CA GLY A 265 -15.35 7.33 -10.10
C GLY A 265 -15.45 8.70 -9.48
N SER A 266 -16.36 9.64 -9.75
CA SER A 266 -16.33 10.90 -9.00
C SER A 266 -17.01 10.76 -7.62
N GLY A 267 -16.19 10.61 -6.57
CA GLY A 267 -16.66 10.51 -5.19
C GLY A 267 -16.67 9.10 -4.59
N ASN A 268 -16.11 8.12 -5.28
CA ASN A 268 -15.89 6.77 -4.74
C ASN A 268 -14.53 6.69 -4.07
N PHE A 269 -14.49 6.05 -2.91
CA PHE A 269 -13.26 5.69 -2.24
C PHE A 269 -12.89 4.25 -2.59
N ILE A 270 -11.64 4.00 -2.94
CA ILE A 270 -11.18 2.66 -3.31
C ILE A 270 -10.11 2.22 -2.32
N SER A 271 -10.32 1.07 -1.71
CA SER A 271 -9.41 0.42 -0.78
C SER A 271 -8.95 -0.92 -1.35
N VAL A 272 -7.65 -1.17 -1.35
CA VAL A 272 -7.08 -2.37 -1.98
C VAL A 272 -6.44 -3.26 -0.93
N TRP A 273 -6.99 -4.45 -0.73
CA TRP A 273 -6.32 -5.49 0.07
C TRP A 273 -5.28 -6.21 -0.78
N TYR A 274 -4.07 -5.71 -0.74
CA TYR A 274 -3.00 -6.16 -1.65
C TYR A 274 -2.67 -7.66 -1.57
N PRO A 275 -2.75 -8.35 -0.43
CA PRO A 275 -2.60 -9.81 -0.40
C PRO A 275 -3.56 -10.54 -1.35
N SER A 276 -4.84 -10.17 -1.40
CA SER A 276 -5.82 -10.75 -2.33
C SER A 276 -5.46 -10.45 -3.80
N VAL A 277 -4.93 -9.27 -4.11
CA VAL A 277 -4.49 -8.95 -5.48
C VAL A 277 -3.38 -9.91 -5.94
N LYS A 278 -2.43 -10.23 -5.07
CA LYS A 278 -1.35 -11.19 -5.38
C LYS A 278 -1.86 -12.60 -5.66
N THR A 279 -2.99 -12.98 -5.09
CA THR A 279 -3.56 -14.32 -5.28
C THR A 279 -4.47 -14.43 -6.50
N MET A 280 -4.79 -13.35 -7.22
CA MET A 280 -5.65 -13.39 -8.40
C MET A 280 -5.07 -14.26 -9.53
N GLU A 281 -5.86 -15.20 -10.03
CA GLU A 281 -5.45 -16.06 -11.16
C GLU A 281 -5.44 -15.32 -12.48
N ASN A 282 -6.41 -14.45 -12.70
CA ASN A 282 -6.50 -13.64 -13.90
C ASN A 282 -5.35 -12.63 -13.95
N ASN A 283 -4.32 -12.93 -14.74
CA ASN A 283 -3.12 -12.08 -14.86
C ASN A 283 -3.44 -10.66 -15.30
N ALA A 284 -4.40 -10.48 -16.21
CA ALA A 284 -4.77 -9.15 -16.70
C ALA A 284 -5.48 -8.35 -15.61
N LEU A 285 -6.32 -8.99 -14.80
CA LEU A 285 -6.97 -8.36 -13.65
C LEU A 285 -5.93 -8.00 -12.57
N ARG A 286 -5.04 -8.93 -12.23
CA ARG A 286 -3.96 -8.69 -11.28
C ARG A 286 -3.08 -7.51 -11.72
N GLU A 287 -2.65 -7.46 -12.98
CA GLU A 287 -1.87 -6.34 -13.53
C GLU A 287 -2.62 -5.01 -13.45
N LEU A 288 -3.91 -5.00 -13.77
CA LEU A 288 -4.75 -3.80 -13.65
C LEU A 288 -4.71 -3.25 -12.22
N LEU A 289 -4.95 -4.12 -11.23
CA LEU A 289 -5.01 -3.70 -9.83
C LEU A 289 -3.64 -3.35 -9.24
N GLU A 290 -2.59 -4.08 -9.61
CA GLU A 290 -1.21 -3.72 -9.23
C GLU A 290 -0.82 -2.34 -9.77
N ASN A 291 -1.17 -2.04 -11.03
CA ASN A 291 -0.94 -0.71 -11.62
C ASN A 291 -1.73 0.37 -10.86
N TYR A 292 -2.98 0.07 -10.51
CA TYR A 292 -3.82 0.96 -9.73
C TYR A 292 -3.21 1.24 -8.34
N CYS A 293 -2.72 0.21 -7.62
CA CYS A 293 -2.05 0.38 -6.33
C CYS A 293 -0.80 1.26 -6.41
N VAL A 294 0.02 1.08 -7.44
CA VAL A 294 1.21 1.92 -7.64
C VAL A 294 0.83 3.38 -7.85
N ASN A 295 -0.22 3.63 -8.61
CA ASN A 295 -0.69 4.99 -8.89
C ASN A 295 -1.26 5.67 -7.63
N ILE A 296 -2.10 4.97 -6.83
CA ILE A 296 -2.67 5.52 -5.59
C ILE A 296 -1.60 5.77 -4.54
N SER A 297 -0.72 4.79 -4.28
CA SER A 297 0.31 4.93 -3.24
C SER A 297 1.26 6.10 -3.50
N SER A 298 1.32 6.55 -4.74
CA SER A 298 2.09 7.73 -5.14
C SER A 298 1.33 9.04 -4.92
N ALA A 299 0.00 9.04 -4.92
CA ALA A 299 -0.83 10.24 -4.87
C ALA A 299 -1.24 10.65 -3.43
N ASP A 300 -1.84 9.75 -2.67
CA ASP A 300 -2.52 10.10 -1.41
C ASP A 300 -1.62 10.62 -0.28
N ASN A 301 -0.35 10.18 -0.22
CA ASN A 301 0.58 10.60 0.83
C ASN A 301 1.35 11.89 0.51
N LEU A 302 1.20 12.43 -0.70
CA LEU A 302 2.00 13.56 -1.17
C LEU A 302 1.16 14.79 -1.54
N GLU A 303 -0.17 14.68 -1.65
CA GLU A 303 -1.01 15.76 -2.20
C GLU A 303 -0.79 17.08 -1.45
N ASN A 304 -0.89 17.09 -0.13
CA ASN A 304 -0.66 18.30 0.67
C ASN A 304 0.76 18.86 0.52
N ILE A 305 1.76 17.97 0.42
CA ILE A 305 3.15 18.37 0.20
C ILE A 305 3.32 18.95 -1.21
N LEU A 306 2.70 18.35 -2.22
CA LEU A 306 2.78 18.83 -3.60
C LEU A 306 2.08 20.17 -3.78
N LEU A 307 0.93 20.38 -3.13
CA LEU A 307 0.23 21.67 -3.11
C LEU A 307 1.07 22.75 -2.42
N TYR A 308 1.61 22.47 -1.24
CA TYR A 308 2.52 23.37 -0.54
C TYR A 308 3.73 23.74 -1.41
N ASN A 309 4.38 22.74 -2.02
CA ASN A 309 5.51 22.99 -2.91
C ASN A 309 5.11 23.83 -4.13
N PHE A 310 3.95 23.56 -4.73
CA PHE A 310 3.44 24.36 -5.85
C PHE A 310 3.32 25.83 -5.47
N GLU A 311 2.65 26.15 -4.38
CA GLU A 311 2.49 27.53 -3.90
C GLU A 311 3.84 28.21 -3.66
N ARG A 312 4.74 27.54 -2.96
CA ARG A 312 6.07 28.08 -2.65
C ARG A 312 6.97 28.26 -3.86
N ASN A 313 6.90 27.32 -4.82
CA ASN A 313 7.69 27.41 -6.06
C ASN A 313 7.18 28.52 -7.00
N GLN A 314 5.89 28.86 -6.96
CA GLN A 314 5.36 30.02 -7.69
C GLN A 314 5.95 31.34 -7.17
N GLU A 315 6.20 31.45 -5.86
CA GLU A 315 6.80 32.64 -5.24
C GLU A 315 8.25 32.88 -5.69
N LEU A 316 8.96 31.86 -6.21
CA LEU A 316 10.33 32.02 -6.72
C LEU A 316 10.40 32.86 -8.00
N GLY A 317 9.29 32.96 -8.75
CA GLY A 317 9.22 33.75 -9.96
C GLY A 317 10.10 33.23 -11.11
N ASP A 318 10.41 31.94 -11.12
CA ASP A 318 11.26 31.35 -12.15
C ASP A 318 10.59 31.33 -13.52
N GLU A 319 11.42 31.42 -14.58
CA GLU A 319 10.92 31.43 -15.96
C GLU A 319 10.27 30.08 -16.34
N PRO A 320 9.16 30.11 -17.10
CA PRO A 320 8.59 28.87 -17.62
C PRO A 320 9.55 28.19 -18.60
N VAL A 321 9.55 26.88 -18.59
CA VAL A 321 10.48 26.07 -19.40
C VAL A 321 10.29 26.27 -20.90
N GLU A 322 9.15 26.76 -21.35
CA GLU A 322 8.86 27.14 -22.74
C GLU A 322 9.85 28.18 -23.29
N ASN A 323 10.42 29.03 -22.43
CA ASN A 323 11.40 30.05 -22.82
C ASN A 323 12.70 29.46 -23.41
N ILE A 324 12.93 28.16 -23.19
CA ILE A 324 14.08 27.45 -23.76
C ILE A 324 13.71 26.48 -24.87
N LYS A 325 12.50 26.52 -25.40
CA LYS A 325 12.03 25.60 -26.45
C LYS A 325 12.99 25.53 -27.65
N ASP A 326 13.56 26.66 -28.09
CA ASP A 326 14.53 26.70 -29.19
C ASP A 326 15.82 25.92 -28.93
N ARG A 327 16.11 25.63 -27.67
CA ARG A 327 17.26 24.80 -27.27
C ARG A 327 17.00 23.30 -27.47
N PHE A 328 15.74 22.91 -27.64
CA PHE A 328 15.29 21.53 -27.84
C PHE A 328 14.81 21.27 -29.26
N LYS A 329 14.11 22.25 -29.85
CA LYS A 329 13.47 22.11 -31.15
C LYS A 329 14.44 21.70 -32.24
N GLY A 330 14.13 20.57 -32.90
CA GLY A 330 14.92 20.00 -34.00
C GLY A 330 16.29 19.45 -33.61
N LYS A 331 16.63 19.39 -32.31
CA LYS A 331 17.89 18.82 -31.81
C LYS A 331 17.72 17.38 -31.31
N ASP A 332 18.82 16.68 -31.27
CA ASP A 332 18.90 15.39 -30.57
C ASP A 332 19.01 15.63 -29.07
N ILE A 333 18.13 14.99 -28.30
CA ILE A 333 18.14 15.08 -26.84
C ILE A 333 18.57 13.74 -26.25
N VAL A 334 19.65 13.77 -25.51
CA VAL A 334 20.14 12.59 -24.78
C VAL A 334 19.65 12.67 -23.34
N ILE A 335 18.82 11.75 -22.93
CA ILE A 335 18.34 11.64 -21.55
C ILE A 335 19.27 10.71 -20.80
N ALA A 336 20.06 11.27 -19.87
CA ALA A 336 20.97 10.53 -19.02
C ALA A 336 20.29 10.17 -17.68
N GLY A 337 19.90 8.92 -17.56
CA GLY A 337 19.35 8.33 -16.33
C GLY A 337 20.45 7.95 -15.33
N ALA A 338 20.04 7.48 -14.16
CA ALA A 338 20.93 7.07 -13.07
C ALA A 338 21.09 5.54 -12.95
N GLY A 339 20.70 4.79 -13.96
CA GLY A 339 20.77 3.32 -13.96
C GLY A 339 22.22 2.81 -14.07
N PRO A 340 22.44 1.51 -13.78
CA PRO A 340 23.78 0.92 -13.71
C PRO A 340 24.60 1.07 -15.00
N SER A 341 23.97 1.08 -16.17
CA SER A 341 24.66 1.23 -17.45
C SER A 341 25.17 2.66 -17.73
N LEU A 342 24.88 3.65 -16.88
CA LEU A 342 25.34 5.02 -17.06
C LEU A 342 26.88 5.08 -17.11
N ASP A 343 27.57 4.35 -16.22
CA ASP A 343 29.02 4.39 -16.09
C ASP A 343 29.74 3.87 -17.36
N GLU A 344 29.14 2.94 -18.07
CA GLU A 344 29.66 2.38 -19.33
C GLU A 344 29.59 3.39 -20.49
N ASN A 345 28.80 4.45 -20.33
CA ASN A 345 28.53 5.44 -21.39
C ASN A 345 29.19 6.79 -21.17
N PHE A 346 30.10 6.95 -20.20
CA PHE A 346 30.76 8.24 -19.94
C PHE A 346 31.56 8.77 -21.15
N ASP A 347 32.29 7.92 -21.87
CA ASP A 347 33.05 8.35 -23.04
C ASP A 347 32.14 8.83 -24.17
N TYR A 348 31.02 8.15 -24.35
CA TYR A 348 29.99 8.60 -25.29
C TYR A 348 29.42 9.96 -24.87
N LEU A 349 28.97 10.12 -23.62
CA LEU A 349 28.41 11.36 -23.10
C LEU A 349 29.41 12.52 -23.16
N ARG A 350 30.68 12.29 -22.84
CA ARG A 350 31.75 13.30 -22.94
C ARG A 350 31.95 13.78 -24.38
N LYS A 351 31.90 12.86 -25.34
CA LYS A 351 32.04 13.17 -26.76
C LYS A 351 30.86 13.96 -27.33
N ILE A 352 29.63 13.63 -26.90
CA ILE A 352 28.43 14.27 -27.45
C ILE A 352 28.07 15.59 -26.74
N SER A 353 28.39 15.76 -25.47
CA SER A 353 28.10 16.98 -24.71
C SER A 353 28.78 18.24 -25.29
N SER A 354 29.81 18.06 -26.12
CA SER A 354 30.49 19.16 -26.81
C SER A 354 29.86 19.56 -28.17
N LYS A 355 28.86 18.81 -28.65
CA LYS A 355 28.22 19.09 -29.95
C LYS A 355 27.10 20.11 -29.81
N SER A 356 26.98 21.02 -30.79
CA SER A 356 25.97 22.12 -30.77
C SER A 356 24.55 21.66 -31.12
N ASP A 357 24.42 20.53 -31.80
CA ASP A 357 23.15 19.94 -32.27
C ASP A 357 22.58 18.90 -31.33
N VAL A 358 23.28 18.63 -30.20
CA VAL A 358 22.88 17.67 -29.17
C VAL A 358 22.78 18.36 -27.82
N ASN A 359 21.71 18.09 -27.07
CA ASN A 359 21.61 18.47 -25.67
C ASN A 359 21.56 17.23 -24.77
N VAL A 360 22.36 17.22 -23.72
CA VAL A 360 22.31 16.21 -22.68
C VAL A 360 21.45 16.72 -21.53
N VAL A 361 20.35 16.02 -21.25
CA VAL A 361 19.45 16.28 -20.13
C VAL A 361 19.61 15.16 -19.14
N CYS A 362 20.01 15.43 -17.91
CA CYS A 362 20.22 14.40 -16.91
C CYS A 362 19.18 14.45 -15.80
N VAL A 363 18.79 13.28 -15.27
CA VAL A 363 17.98 13.20 -14.07
C VAL A 363 18.80 13.59 -12.84
N GLY A 364 18.17 14.19 -11.82
CA GLY A 364 18.85 14.73 -10.65
C GLY A 364 19.88 13.78 -10.01
N LYS A 365 19.53 12.51 -9.84
CA LYS A 365 20.44 11.49 -9.29
C LYS A 365 21.73 11.30 -10.12
N ALA A 366 21.65 11.46 -11.44
CA ALA A 366 22.80 11.29 -12.34
C ALA A 366 23.72 12.54 -12.37
N ALA A 367 23.17 13.73 -12.05
CA ALA A 367 23.86 15.00 -12.23
C ALA A 367 25.21 15.05 -11.54
N ARG A 368 25.27 14.72 -10.24
CA ARG A 368 26.52 14.71 -9.46
C ARG A 368 27.55 13.73 -10.03
N ARG A 369 27.11 12.55 -10.48
CA ARG A 369 28.01 11.54 -11.06
C ARG A 369 28.61 12.03 -12.38
N LEU A 370 27.81 12.63 -13.26
CA LEU A 370 28.29 13.20 -14.51
C LEU A 370 29.27 14.35 -14.29
N ILE A 371 28.93 15.31 -13.42
CA ILE A 371 29.80 16.46 -13.10
C ILE A 371 31.13 15.98 -12.51
N SER A 372 31.14 14.97 -11.62
CA SER A 372 32.36 14.39 -11.06
C SER A 372 33.26 13.73 -12.12
N GLN A 373 32.70 13.35 -13.27
CA GLN A 373 33.44 12.81 -14.43
C GLN A 373 33.78 13.88 -15.48
N ASN A 374 33.66 15.17 -15.13
CA ASN A 374 33.86 16.30 -16.04
C ASN A 374 32.93 16.24 -17.28
N ILE A 375 31.72 15.72 -17.11
CA ILE A 375 30.64 15.73 -18.11
C ILE A 375 29.59 16.73 -17.65
N ASN A 376 29.53 17.89 -18.29
CA ASN A 376 28.55 18.92 -17.99
C ASN A 376 27.31 18.70 -18.85
N PRO A 377 26.17 18.26 -18.25
CA PRO A 377 24.91 18.20 -18.99
C PRO A 377 24.42 19.61 -19.33
N GLY A 378 23.58 19.71 -20.35
CA GLY A 378 22.93 20.97 -20.70
C GLY A 378 21.87 21.38 -19.70
N TYR A 379 21.18 20.39 -19.08
CA TYR A 379 20.12 20.61 -18.08
C TYR A 379 20.09 19.47 -17.07
N ILE A 380 19.72 19.81 -15.82
CA ILE A 380 19.35 18.87 -14.76
C ILE A 380 17.82 18.91 -14.63
N VAL A 381 17.18 17.75 -14.50
CA VAL A 381 15.73 17.65 -14.36
C VAL A 381 15.36 17.04 -13.01
N MET A 382 14.38 17.66 -12.30
CA MET A 382 13.88 17.23 -11.00
C MET A 382 12.36 17.29 -10.94
N ILE A 383 11.73 16.29 -10.28
CA ILE A 383 10.26 16.26 -10.12
C ILE A 383 9.79 15.93 -8.70
N ASP A 384 10.65 15.35 -7.86
CA ASP A 384 10.23 14.73 -6.60
C ASP A 384 9.88 15.78 -5.54
N GLY A 385 8.65 15.70 -5.00
CA GLY A 385 8.13 16.65 -4.01
C GLY A 385 8.61 16.43 -2.58
N LYS A 386 9.38 15.37 -2.29
CA LYS A 386 9.86 15.09 -0.92
C LYS A 386 11.12 15.88 -0.61
N GLU A 387 11.15 16.58 0.53
CA GLU A 387 12.31 17.37 0.99
C GLU A 387 13.62 16.58 1.01
N GLY A 388 13.56 15.30 1.34
CA GLY A 388 14.72 14.42 1.35
C GLY A 388 15.42 14.29 0.00
N THR A 389 14.81 14.69 -1.12
CA THR A 389 15.44 14.63 -2.45
C THR A 389 16.47 15.72 -2.71
N ARG A 390 16.54 16.74 -1.86
CA ARG A 390 17.58 17.77 -1.90
C ARG A 390 19.01 17.20 -1.98
N TRP A 391 19.27 16.03 -1.40
CA TRP A 391 20.59 15.40 -1.51
C TRP A 391 21.05 15.19 -2.96
N GLN A 392 20.13 15.15 -3.94
CA GLN A 392 20.48 14.93 -5.35
C GLN A 392 21.18 16.15 -5.96
N THR A 393 20.87 17.36 -5.48
CA THR A 393 21.50 18.62 -5.90
C THR A 393 22.55 19.14 -4.91
N SER A 394 22.63 18.55 -3.72
CA SER A 394 23.58 18.96 -2.68
C SER A 394 25.06 18.83 -3.15
N GLY A 395 25.79 19.93 -3.06
CA GLY A 395 27.20 20.04 -3.48
C GLY A 395 27.37 20.31 -4.99
N ILE A 396 26.28 20.53 -5.73
CA ILE A 396 26.31 20.97 -7.12
C ILE A 396 25.39 22.18 -7.37
N GLU A 397 24.99 22.88 -6.32
CA GLU A 397 24.09 24.05 -6.40
C GLU A 397 24.66 25.16 -7.26
N ASP A 398 25.99 25.29 -7.30
CA ASP A 398 26.74 26.29 -8.04
C ASP A 398 27.42 25.74 -9.32
N CYS A 399 27.01 24.58 -9.82
CA CYS A 399 27.69 23.93 -10.96
C CYS A 399 27.50 24.65 -12.31
N GLY A 400 26.64 25.67 -12.35
CA GLY A 400 26.35 26.45 -13.56
C GLY A 400 25.43 25.77 -14.58
N VAL A 401 24.99 24.53 -14.34
CA VAL A 401 24.05 23.81 -15.19
C VAL A 401 22.64 24.28 -14.87
N PRO A 402 21.79 24.66 -15.84
CA PRO A 402 20.42 25.05 -15.56
C PRO A 402 19.56 23.88 -15.02
N LEU A 403 18.70 24.18 -14.04
CA LEU A 403 17.73 23.24 -13.47
C LEU A 403 16.36 23.42 -14.15
N ILE A 404 15.77 22.33 -14.62
CA ILE A 404 14.37 22.25 -15.03
C ILE A 404 13.63 21.44 -13.98
N TYR A 405 12.53 21.96 -13.44
CA TYR A 405 11.81 21.27 -12.39
C TYR A 405 10.30 21.39 -12.56
N LEU A 406 9.58 20.34 -12.13
CA LEU A 406 8.12 20.41 -12.03
C LEU A 406 7.69 21.35 -10.91
N SER A 407 6.63 22.09 -11.14
CA SER A 407 6.08 23.08 -10.21
C SER A 407 5.85 22.56 -8.77
N THR A 408 5.80 21.25 -8.60
CA THR A 408 5.60 20.56 -7.33
C THR A 408 6.88 19.92 -6.76
N VAL A 409 8.06 20.17 -7.35
CA VAL A 409 9.32 19.70 -6.76
C VAL A 409 9.47 20.23 -5.34
N ALA A 410 10.16 19.49 -4.49
CA ALA A 410 10.44 19.95 -3.12
C ALA A 410 11.02 21.38 -3.12
N TYR A 411 10.38 22.27 -2.37
CA TYR A 411 10.73 23.70 -2.37
C TYR A 411 12.21 23.97 -2.11
N ASN A 412 12.83 23.22 -1.18
CA ASN A 412 14.26 23.34 -0.88
C ASN A 412 15.18 22.95 -2.05
N VAL A 413 14.71 22.09 -2.98
CA VAL A 413 15.48 21.77 -4.20
C VAL A 413 15.56 22.96 -5.14
N ALA A 414 14.44 23.65 -5.36
CA ALA A 414 14.38 24.81 -6.24
C ALA A 414 14.99 26.05 -5.58
N SER A 415 14.62 26.37 -4.33
CA SER A 415 15.01 27.60 -3.64
C SER A 415 16.51 27.69 -3.30
N GLU A 416 17.15 26.54 -3.05
CA GLU A 416 18.57 26.51 -2.70
C GLU A 416 19.51 26.29 -3.90
N TYR A 417 18.95 26.10 -5.11
CA TYR A 417 19.73 25.96 -6.33
C TYR A 417 20.11 27.34 -6.88
N ASN A 418 21.42 27.64 -6.91
CA ASN A 418 21.94 28.96 -7.29
C ASN A 418 22.07 29.16 -8.82
N GLY A 419 21.97 28.07 -9.60
CA GLY A 419 21.98 28.13 -11.06
C GLY A 419 20.68 28.69 -11.65
N LYS A 420 20.66 28.90 -12.98
CA LYS A 420 19.43 29.28 -13.69
C LYS A 420 18.38 28.18 -13.55
N ARG A 421 17.14 28.54 -13.30
CA ARG A 421 16.02 27.61 -13.08
C ARG A 421 14.90 27.87 -14.06
N TYR A 422 14.20 26.79 -14.44
CA TYR A 422 13.01 26.82 -15.28
C TYR A 422 11.93 25.93 -14.68
N ILE A 423 10.74 26.49 -14.51
CA ILE A 423 9.58 25.78 -13.97
C ILE A 423 8.74 25.17 -15.09
N ALA A 424 8.29 23.93 -14.90
CA ALA A 424 7.36 23.23 -15.78
C ALA A 424 6.09 22.84 -15.03
N TYR A 425 4.95 22.88 -15.69
CA TYR A 425 3.64 22.61 -15.11
C TYR A 425 3.15 21.24 -15.53
N GLN A 426 2.45 20.53 -14.62
CA GLN A 426 2.13 19.12 -14.80
C GLN A 426 0.64 18.82 -14.75
N GLU A 427 0.28 17.72 -15.43
CA GLU A 427 -1.01 17.05 -15.30
C GLU A 427 -1.12 16.32 -13.95
N GLY A 428 -2.35 16.15 -13.43
CA GLY A 428 -2.62 15.41 -12.21
C GLY A 428 -2.52 16.22 -10.91
N ILE A 429 -2.13 17.49 -10.99
CA ILE A 429 -2.18 18.48 -9.89
C ILE A 429 -2.98 19.68 -10.38
N GLU A 430 -4.23 19.78 -9.92
CA GLU A 430 -5.18 20.73 -10.50
C GLU A 430 -4.68 22.18 -10.46
N PRO A 431 -4.11 22.76 -9.36
CA PRO A 431 -3.57 24.11 -9.39
C PRO A 431 -2.44 24.32 -10.40
N SER A 432 -1.61 23.29 -10.63
CA SER A 432 -0.54 23.36 -11.65
C SER A 432 -1.11 23.43 -13.06
N LYS A 433 -2.12 22.60 -13.32
CA LYS A 433 -2.81 22.55 -14.62
C LYS A 433 -3.58 23.83 -14.90
N GLU A 434 -4.39 24.32 -13.96
CA GLU A 434 -5.13 25.58 -14.07
C GLU A 434 -4.21 26.78 -14.33
N TYR A 435 -3.08 26.84 -13.63
CA TYR A 435 -2.09 27.89 -13.86
C TYR A 435 -1.52 27.84 -15.28
N ALA A 436 -1.16 26.64 -15.76
CA ALA A 436 -0.65 26.45 -17.11
C ALA A 436 -1.68 26.86 -18.18
N GLU A 437 -2.93 26.40 -18.04
CA GLU A 437 -4.04 26.75 -18.95
C GLU A 437 -4.27 28.27 -18.99
N LYS A 438 -4.34 28.93 -17.84
CA LYS A 438 -4.54 30.39 -17.74
C LYS A 438 -3.43 31.20 -18.42
N ASN A 439 -2.19 30.66 -18.40
CA ASN A 439 -1.03 31.37 -18.97
C ASN A 439 -0.60 30.82 -20.33
N ASN A 440 -1.39 29.96 -20.97
CA ASN A 440 -1.09 29.30 -22.26
C ASN A 440 0.26 28.57 -22.25
N LEU A 441 0.59 27.88 -21.16
CA LEU A 441 1.80 27.10 -21.02
C LEU A 441 1.52 25.61 -21.29
N THR A 442 2.56 24.85 -21.57
CA THR A 442 2.46 23.42 -21.82
C THR A 442 2.21 22.65 -20.50
N ILE A 443 1.28 21.70 -20.54
CA ILE A 443 1.03 20.78 -19.43
C ILE A 443 1.80 19.50 -19.70
N TYR A 444 2.76 19.18 -18.85
CA TYR A 444 3.63 18.01 -18.99
C TYR A 444 3.10 16.79 -18.24
N GLN A 445 3.47 15.61 -18.73
CA GLN A 445 3.18 14.35 -18.08
C GLN A 445 4.40 13.84 -17.33
N SER A 446 4.28 13.64 -16.01
CA SER A 446 5.39 13.10 -15.22
C SER A 446 5.66 11.62 -15.50
N GLY A 447 4.63 10.85 -15.90
CA GLY A 447 4.73 9.40 -16.11
C GLY A 447 5.22 8.61 -14.89
N GLY A 448 5.29 9.27 -13.72
CA GLY A 448 5.67 8.69 -12.43
C GLY A 448 7.18 8.67 -12.13
N SER A 449 8.04 9.14 -13.03
CA SER A 449 9.49 9.22 -12.78
C SER A 449 10.13 10.44 -13.43
N VAL A 450 11.31 10.84 -12.93
CA VAL A 450 12.09 11.94 -13.53
C VAL A 450 12.44 11.65 -14.98
N ALA A 451 12.76 10.40 -15.31
CA ALA A 451 13.12 9.99 -16.67
C ALA A 451 11.93 10.09 -17.64
N THR A 452 10.74 9.67 -17.21
CA THR A 452 9.51 9.79 -18.02
C THR A 452 9.14 11.25 -18.27
N PHE A 453 9.27 12.11 -17.27
CA PHE A 453 9.08 13.55 -17.44
C PHE A 453 10.12 14.15 -18.41
N ALA A 454 11.40 13.80 -18.29
CA ALA A 454 12.45 14.31 -19.20
C ALA A 454 12.18 13.93 -20.65
N ILE A 455 11.63 12.75 -20.91
CA ILE A 455 11.21 12.30 -22.25
C ILE A 455 9.99 13.10 -22.73
N ASP A 456 8.95 13.26 -21.89
CA ASP A 456 7.77 14.06 -22.25
C ASP A 456 8.15 15.51 -22.57
N LEU A 457 9.04 16.10 -21.75
CA LEU A 457 9.61 17.43 -21.97
C LEU A 457 10.26 17.52 -23.36
N ALA A 458 11.17 16.61 -23.68
CA ALA A 458 11.88 16.62 -24.96
C ALA A 458 10.91 16.50 -26.16
N VAL A 459 9.93 15.60 -26.07
CA VAL A 459 8.91 15.40 -27.12
C VAL A 459 8.05 16.66 -27.29
N ARG A 460 7.54 17.25 -26.21
CA ARG A 460 6.69 18.47 -26.29
C ARG A 460 7.45 19.70 -26.69
N MET A 461 8.78 19.71 -26.50
CA MET A 461 9.68 20.75 -26.99
C MET A 461 10.13 20.51 -28.44
N GLU A 462 9.50 19.58 -29.17
CA GLU A 462 9.70 19.33 -30.61
C GLU A 462 11.15 18.94 -30.94
N CYS A 463 11.79 18.09 -30.10
CA CYS A 463 13.12 17.55 -30.39
C CYS A 463 13.10 16.66 -31.67
N SER A 464 14.27 16.48 -32.31
CA SER A 464 14.40 15.58 -33.46
C SER A 464 14.39 14.11 -33.04
N ARG A 465 15.15 13.78 -32.00
CA ARG A 465 15.27 12.42 -31.46
C ARG A 465 15.49 12.46 -29.96
N VAL A 466 15.01 11.42 -29.27
CA VAL A 466 15.35 11.13 -27.87
C VAL A 466 16.26 9.90 -27.83
N ILE A 467 17.40 10.04 -27.18
CA ILE A 467 18.39 8.96 -26.98
C ILE A 467 18.48 8.70 -25.49
N CYS A 468 18.20 7.49 -25.05
CA CYS A 468 18.21 7.11 -23.65
C CYS A 468 19.55 6.46 -23.28
N VAL A 469 20.19 6.95 -22.19
CA VAL A 469 21.44 6.43 -21.63
C VAL A 469 21.25 6.26 -20.13
N GLY A 470 21.64 5.10 -19.56
CA GLY A 470 21.45 4.84 -18.13
C GLY A 470 19.99 4.75 -17.69
N LEU A 471 19.09 4.41 -18.62
CA LEU A 471 17.66 4.18 -18.34
C LEU A 471 17.35 2.68 -18.39
N ASP A 472 18.02 1.90 -17.57
CA ASP A 472 17.97 0.43 -17.60
C ASP A 472 16.60 -0.13 -17.26
N MET A 473 15.78 0.59 -16.51
CA MET A 473 14.47 0.16 -15.98
C MET A 473 14.53 -1.23 -15.33
N GLY A 474 15.70 -1.58 -14.81
CA GLY A 474 16.01 -2.88 -14.21
C GLY A 474 17.31 -2.80 -13.40
N TYR A 475 17.68 -3.95 -12.87
CA TYR A 475 18.83 -4.12 -12.00
C TYR A 475 19.89 -4.99 -12.66
N ILE A 476 21.11 -4.47 -12.81
CA ILE A 476 22.23 -5.22 -13.36
C ILE A 476 23.03 -5.80 -12.17
N GLY A 477 23.06 -7.13 -12.08
CA GLY A 477 23.59 -7.80 -10.89
C GLY A 477 22.74 -7.47 -9.66
N ASP A 478 23.34 -6.92 -8.62
CA ASP A 478 22.68 -6.44 -7.41
C ASP A 478 22.60 -4.90 -7.34
N ASN A 479 23.00 -4.19 -8.39
CA ASN A 479 23.03 -2.73 -8.40
C ASN A 479 21.71 -2.14 -8.85
N THR A 480 21.17 -1.21 -8.04
CA THR A 480 19.95 -0.47 -8.37
C THR A 480 20.20 0.75 -9.24
N HIS A 481 21.41 1.32 -9.18
CA HIS A 481 21.83 2.53 -9.90
C HIS A 481 23.32 2.43 -10.25
N ALA A 482 23.83 3.40 -10.97
CA ALA A 482 25.25 3.59 -11.23
C ALA A 482 26.07 3.68 -9.94
N GLU A 483 27.37 3.50 -10.04
CA GLU A 483 28.27 3.46 -8.88
C GLU A 483 28.18 4.74 -8.02
N GLY A 484 28.05 4.56 -6.70
CA GLY A 484 27.95 5.65 -5.74
C GLY A 484 26.59 6.35 -5.65
N ILE A 485 25.57 5.95 -6.45
CA ILE A 485 24.24 6.58 -6.47
C ILE A 485 23.19 5.77 -5.68
N GLY A 486 23.24 4.45 -5.72
CA GLY A 486 22.19 3.59 -5.21
C GLY A 486 22.64 2.62 -4.12
N ARG A 487 21.67 1.84 -3.62
CA ARG A 487 21.91 0.75 -2.67
C ARG A 487 21.89 -0.59 -3.41
N LYS A 488 22.55 -1.60 -2.85
CA LYS A 488 22.41 -2.98 -3.33
C LYS A 488 21.04 -3.53 -2.97
N ILE A 489 20.51 -4.40 -3.81
CA ILE A 489 19.21 -5.06 -3.56
C ILE A 489 19.36 -6.00 -2.36
N SER A 490 18.48 -5.85 -1.38
CA SER A 490 18.46 -6.70 -0.17
C SER A 490 17.61 -7.97 -0.31
N GLY A 491 17.01 -8.25 -1.49
CA GLY A 491 16.22 -9.44 -1.75
C GLY A 491 15.59 -9.43 -3.14
N LYS A 492 15.46 -10.62 -3.74
CA LYS A 492 14.92 -10.78 -5.12
C LYS A 492 13.48 -11.29 -5.16
N LYS A 493 12.84 -11.56 -4.01
CA LYS A 493 11.52 -12.20 -3.94
C LYS A 493 10.36 -11.41 -4.58
N SER A 494 10.48 -10.08 -4.66
CA SER A 494 9.46 -9.19 -5.27
C SER A 494 9.80 -8.73 -6.68
N LEU A 495 10.93 -9.20 -7.23
CA LEU A 495 11.41 -8.79 -8.55
C LEU A 495 10.95 -9.76 -9.63
N ARG A 496 10.78 -9.23 -10.84
CA ARG A 496 10.45 -9.99 -12.05
C ARG A 496 11.70 -10.14 -12.90
N LYS A 497 11.81 -11.25 -13.64
CA LYS A 497 12.78 -11.40 -14.72
C LYS A 497 12.19 -10.84 -16.01
N VAL A 498 12.97 -10.06 -16.72
CA VAL A 498 12.64 -9.50 -18.04
C VAL A 498 13.84 -9.60 -18.96
N GLU A 499 13.58 -9.64 -20.27
CA GLU A 499 14.64 -9.61 -21.27
C GLU A 499 15.29 -8.22 -21.33
N SER A 500 16.62 -8.18 -21.34
CA SER A 500 17.39 -6.96 -21.52
C SER A 500 17.52 -6.58 -22.99
N SER A 501 17.55 -5.28 -23.29
CA SER A 501 17.82 -4.76 -24.64
C SER A 501 19.20 -5.18 -25.21
N SER A 502 20.14 -5.51 -24.34
CA SER A 502 21.47 -6.05 -24.72
C SER A 502 21.54 -7.58 -24.83
N GLY A 503 20.39 -8.26 -24.65
CA GLY A 503 20.28 -9.73 -24.56
C GLY A 503 20.49 -10.24 -23.13
N GLY A 504 19.90 -11.41 -22.85
CA GLY A 504 19.90 -12.01 -21.52
C GLY A 504 18.79 -11.50 -20.60
N GLU A 505 18.71 -12.09 -19.40
CA GLU A 505 17.70 -11.76 -18.39
C GLU A 505 18.23 -10.80 -17.33
N ILE A 506 17.43 -9.80 -16.98
CA ILE A 506 17.67 -8.89 -15.85
C ILE A 506 16.47 -8.91 -14.90
N TYR A 507 16.68 -8.44 -13.68
CA TYR A 507 15.58 -8.24 -12.73
C TYR A 507 15.02 -6.83 -12.84
N THR A 508 13.69 -6.69 -12.72
CA THR A 508 13.00 -5.39 -12.63
C THR A 508 11.93 -5.41 -11.55
N SER A 509 11.58 -4.24 -11.03
CA SER A 509 10.40 -4.09 -10.18
C SER A 509 9.16 -3.79 -11.03
N LYS A 510 7.96 -3.99 -10.46
CA LYS A 510 6.70 -3.60 -11.12
C LYS A 510 6.69 -2.11 -11.50
N THR A 511 7.17 -1.25 -10.62
CA THR A 511 7.24 0.19 -10.84
C THR A 511 8.14 0.55 -12.03
N LEU A 512 9.33 -0.04 -12.11
CA LEU A 512 10.25 0.20 -13.23
C LEU A 512 9.67 -0.33 -14.57
N ASP A 513 8.96 -1.46 -14.54
CA ASP A 513 8.29 -2.00 -15.73
C ASP A 513 7.13 -1.10 -16.21
N ILE A 514 6.39 -0.46 -15.28
CA ILE A 514 5.38 0.54 -15.64
C ILE A 514 6.03 1.73 -16.34
N TYR A 515 7.14 2.25 -15.82
CA TYR A 515 7.88 3.37 -16.43
C TYR A 515 8.42 2.99 -17.81
N ARG A 516 9.00 1.79 -17.97
CA ARG A 516 9.46 1.26 -19.26
C ARG A 516 8.33 1.25 -20.29
N ARG A 517 7.18 0.64 -19.95
CA ARG A 517 6.01 0.58 -20.83
C ARG A 517 5.45 1.97 -21.19
N TRP A 518 5.53 2.92 -20.26
CA TRP A 518 5.14 4.30 -20.50
C TRP A 518 6.06 4.94 -21.54
N ILE A 519 7.37 4.77 -21.39
CA ILE A 519 8.39 5.30 -22.33
C ILE A 519 8.19 4.71 -23.74
N GLU A 520 7.97 3.40 -23.83
CA GLU A 520 7.77 2.70 -25.12
C GLU A 520 6.51 3.16 -25.88
N ARG A 521 5.54 3.73 -25.20
CA ARG A 521 4.30 4.25 -25.82
C ARG A 521 4.42 5.72 -26.21
N ARG A 522 5.37 6.44 -25.63
CA ARG A 522 5.58 7.87 -25.86
C ARG A 522 6.45 8.12 -27.10
#